data_8db122cad55e7a65367f83061da14021
#
_entry.id   8db122cad55e7a65367f83061da14021
#
_cell.length_a   1.000
_cell.length_b   1.000
_cell.length_c   1.000
_cell.angle_alpha   90.00
_cell.angle_beta   90.00
_cell.angle_gamma   90.00
#
_symmetry.space_group_name_H-M   'P 1'
#
loop_
_entity.id
_entity.type
_entity.pdbx_description
1 polymer ?
#
loop_
_entity_poly.entity_id
_entity_poly.type
_entity_poly.pdbx_seq_one_letter_code
_entity_poly.pdbx_strand_id
1 'polypeptide(L)'
;MKMACNNFMSKPLSRREMLGRCAGGFGAVALSSLLADPAFGKTKSPFAPRSTHHHPKAKSVIFLYMDGGVSQVDSFDYKPRLEKDHGKPFSAKINPTQFDNIGKTLKSPWSFKKYGQCGLNVSDLFPYVGEMADNLCVVRSMTSKFSEHNSANFFLHTGVGVQGRPSMGSWMRYGLGAEANDLPGLVV
;
A
#
# COMPACT_ATOMS: atom_id res chain seq x y z
N MET A 1 -77.48 20.88 -16.37
CA MET A 1 -76.70 19.69 -16.45
C MET A 1 -75.22 20.15 -16.60
N LYS A 2 -74.45 20.21 -15.46
CA LYS A 2 -73.04 20.70 -15.46
C LYS A 2 -72.15 19.48 -15.59
N MET A 3 -71.52 19.34 -16.71
CA MET A 3 -70.41 18.37 -16.87
C MET A 3 -69.21 18.84 -16.07
N ALA A 4 -68.86 18.11 -15.04
CA ALA A 4 -67.62 18.32 -14.33
C ALA A 4 -66.46 17.74 -15.17
N CYS A 5 -65.64 18.58 -15.72
CA CYS A 5 -64.35 18.20 -16.29
C CYS A 5 -63.45 17.72 -15.14
N ASN A 6 -63.29 16.41 -15.03
CA ASN A 6 -62.28 15.84 -14.16
C ASN A 6 -60.89 16.21 -14.67
N ASN A 7 -60.26 17.17 -14.02
CA ASN A 7 -58.90 17.57 -14.28
C ASN A 7 -57.97 16.42 -13.88
N PHE A 8 -57.59 15.59 -14.84
CA PHE A 8 -56.53 14.60 -14.70
C PHE A 8 -55.16 15.29 -14.76
N MET A 9 -54.92 16.22 -13.85
CA MET A 9 -53.54 16.60 -13.54
C MET A 9 -53.00 15.65 -12.46
N SER A 10 -52.33 14.61 -12.89
CA SER A 10 -51.54 13.82 -11.98
C SER A 10 -50.51 14.73 -11.32
N LYS A 11 -50.49 14.75 -9.98
CA LYS A 11 -49.48 15.51 -9.23
C LYS A 11 -48.08 15.13 -9.77
N PRO A 12 -47.19 16.12 -9.99
CA PRO A 12 -45.84 15.82 -10.44
C PRO A 12 -45.18 14.88 -9.42
N LEU A 13 -44.65 13.78 -9.92
CA LEU A 13 -43.95 12.78 -9.10
C LEU A 13 -42.67 13.40 -8.58
N SER A 14 -42.37 13.21 -7.31
CA SER A 14 -41.05 13.48 -6.76
C SER A 14 -40.03 12.54 -7.41
N ARG A 15 -38.76 12.95 -7.45
CA ARG A 15 -37.68 12.11 -8.00
C ARG A 15 -37.62 10.72 -7.34
N ARG A 16 -37.93 10.65 -6.04
CA ARG A 16 -37.98 9.41 -5.29
C ARG A 16 -39.15 8.51 -5.70
N GLU A 17 -40.34 9.10 -5.91
CA GLU A 17 -41.52 8.36 -6.40
C GLU A 17 -41.36 7.89 -7.84
N MET A 18 -40.68 8.70 -8.68
CA MET A 18 -40.34 8.30 -10.05
C MET A 18 -39.40 7.11 -10.05
N LEU A 19 -38.31 7.17 -9.25
CA LEU A 19 -37.36 6.07 -9.10
C LEU A 19 -38.06 4.81 -8.53
N GLY A 20 -38.95 4.95 -7.54
CA GLY A 20 -39.73 3.84 -6.99
C GLY A 20 -40.67 3.18 -8.01
N ARG A 21 -41.27 3.96 -8.92
CA ARG A 21 -42.14 3.44 -9.98
C ARG A 21 -41.35 2.83 -11.16
N CYS A 22 -40.19 3.40 -11.48
CA CYS A 22 -39.29 2.83 -12.48
C CYS A 22 -38.58 1.56 -11.98
N ALA A 23 -38.42 1.40 -10.67
CA ALA A 23 -37.80 0.26 -10.03
C ALA A 23 -38.69 -1.00 -9.95
N GLY A 24 -39.97 -0.91 -10.35
CA GLY A 24 -40.89 -2.06 -10.38
C GLY A 24 -40.59 -3.17 -11.38
N GLY A 25 -39.42 -3.10 -12.02
CA GLY A 25 -38.91 -4.10 -12.96
C GLY A 25 -37.58 -4.71 -12.56
N PHE A 26 -36.82 -5.16 -13.54
CA PHE A 26 -35.48 -5.79 -13.37
C PHE A 26 -34.51 -5.01 -12.47
N GLY A 27 -34.62 -3.68 -12.43
CA GLY A 27 -33.77 -2.85 -11.57
C GLY A 27 -33.98 -3.10 -10.07
N ALA A 28 -35.23 -3.36 -9.63
CA ALA A 28 -35.51 -3.70 -8.23
C ALA A 28 -34.99 -5.09 -7.86
N VAL A 29 -35.07 -6.04 -8.78
CA VAL A 29 -34.52 -7.40 -8.60
C VAL A 29 -32.99 -7.34 -8.55
N ALA A 30 -32.36 -6.61 -9.46
CA ALA A 30 -30.91 -6.43 -9.46
C ALA A 30 -30.43 -5.71 -8.19
N LEU A 31 -31.13 -4.66 -7.75
CA LEU A 31 -30.79 -3.95 -6.52
C LEU A 31 -31.03 -4.83 -5.27
N SER A 32 -32.09 -5.63 -5.24
CA SER A 32 -32.34 -6.55 -4.12
C SER A 32 -31.28 -7.67 -4.07
N SER A 33 -30.82 -8.16 -5.21
CA SER A 33 -29.71 -9.15 -5.25
C SER A 33 -28.39 -8.55 -4.78
N LEU A 34 -28.09 -7.30 -5.15
CA LEU A 34 -26.91 -6.57 -4.67
C LEU A 34 -27.01 -6.28 -3.17
N LEU A 35 -28.19 -5.93 -2.67
CA LEU A 35 -28.42 -5.70 -1.22
C LEU A 35 -28.48 -7.01 -0.41
N ALA A 36 -28.80 -8.12 -1.05
CA ALA A 36 -28.77 -9.45 -0.42
C ALA A 36 -27.35 -10.05 -0.39
N ASP A 37 -26.41 -9.53 -1.19
CA ASP A 37 -25.02 -9.93 -1.12
C ASP A 37 -24.44 -9.52 0.25
N PRO A 38 -23.89 -10.47 1.04
CA PRO A 38 -23.28 -10.18 2.34
C PRO A 38 -22.18 -9.12 2.27
N ALA A 39 -21.56 -8.93 1.10
CA ALA A 39 -20.55 -7.90 0.87
C ALA A 39 -21.16 -6.47 0.88
N PHE A 40 -22.43 -6.30 0.51
CA PHE A 40 -23.08 -5.00 0.38
C PHE A 40 -24.25 -4.77 1.33
N GLY A 41 -24.91 -5.82 1.81
CA GLY A 41 -26.22 -5.71 2.46
C GLY A 41 -26.26 -5.63 3.99
N LYS A 42 -25.17 -5.95 4.71
CA LYS A 42 -25.22 -6.12 6.17
C LYS A 42 -24.28 -5.25 7.00
N THR A 43 -23.52 -4.36 6.40
CA THR A 43 -22.61 -3.53 7.18
C THR A 43 -23.34 -2.34 7.77
N LYS A 44 -23.52 -2.34 9.10
CA LYS A 44 -24.04 -1.20 9.86
C LYS A 44 -23.15 0.04 9.76
N SER A 45 -21.92 -0.13 9.36
CA SER A 45 -20.91 0.90 9.13
C SER A 45 -20.18 0.64 7.81
N PRO A 46 -19.87 1.67 7.00
CA PRO A 46 -19.06 1.53 5.79
C PRO A 46 -17.64 1.01 6.09
N PHE A 47 -17.20 1.10 7.33
CA PHE A 47 -15.88 0.65 7.82
C PHE A 47 -15.95 -0.66 8.62
N ALA A 48 -17.10 -1.33 8.69
CA ALA A 48 -17.19 -2.61 9.38
C ALA A 48 -16.27 -3.66 8.73
N PRO A 49 -15.70 -4.61 9.51
CA PRO A 49 -14.87 -5.68 8.98
C PRO A 49 -15.55 -6.45 7.86
N ARG A 50 -14.83 -6.71 6.79
CA ARG A 50 -15.29 -7.46 5.62
C ARG A 50 -14.55 -8.79 5.52
N SER A 51 -15.21 -9.80 4.99
CA SER A 51 -14.56 -11.08 4.69
C SER A 51 -13.48 -10.90 3.63
N THR A 52 -12.35 -11.58 3.84
CA THR A 52 -11.24 -11.59 2.89
C THR A 52 -11.52 -12.54 1.72
N HIS A 53 -11.02 -12.22 0.52
CA HIS A 53 -11.12 -13.08 -0.67
C HIS A 53 -10.30 -14.36 -0.53
N HIS A 54 -9.26 -14.34 0.31
CA HIS A 54 -8.38 -15.47 0.57
C HIS A 54 -8.32 -15.73 2.07
N HIS A 55 -8.11 -16.99 2.44
CA HIS A 55 -7.94 -17.35 3.85
C HIS A 55 -6.68 -16.67 4.42
N PRO A 56 -6.81 -15.81 5.46
CA PRO A 56 -5.67 -15.11 6.03
C PRO A 56 -4.76 -16.07 6.77
N LYS A 57 -3.46 -16.00 6.52
CA LYS A 57 -2.43 -16.75 7.25
C LYS A 57 -1.82 -15.93 8.39
N ALA A 58 -1.71 -14.62 8.22
CA ALA A 58 -1.21 -13.70 9.23
C ALA A 58 -2.36 -13.08 10.02
N LYS A 59 -2.21 -12.97 11.33
CA LYS A 59 -3.17 -12.30 12.22
C LYS A 59 -2.92 -10.80 12.31
N SER A 60 -1.66 -10.38 12.22
CA SER A 60 -1.24 -9.00 12.32
C SER A 60 -0.10 -8.73 11.35
N VAL A 61 -0.07 -7.52 10.79
CA VAL A 61 1.02 -7.04 9.94
C VAL A 61 1.50 -5.71 10.50
N ILE A 62 2.80 -5.60 10.72
CA ILE A 62 3.46 -4.36 11.13
C ILE A 62 4.36 -3.94 9.98
N PHE A 63 4.16 -2.73 9.46
CA PHE A 63 5.00 -2.13 8.45
C PHE A 63 5.97 -1.15 9.12
N LEU A 64 7.24 -1.58 9.27
CA LEU A 64 8.30 -0.77 9.84
C LEU A 64 9.01 -0.03 8.71
N TYR A 65 8.75 1.26 8.62
CA TYR A 65 9.33 2.12 7.61
C TYR A 65 10.47 2.95 8.20
N MET A 66 11.58 3.03 7.47
CA MET A 66 12.71 3.90 7.80
C MET A 66 12.76 5.03 6.77
N ASP A 67 12.46 6.23 7.20
CA ASP A 67 12.48 7.42 6.34
C ASP A 67 13.89 7.71 5.82
N GLY A 68 13.99 8.07 4.55
CA GLY A 68 15.26 8.26 3.86
C GLY A 68 15.96 6.95 3.50
N GLY A 69 15.40 5.81 3.85
CA GLY A 69 15.91 4.48 3.55
C GLY A 69 17.17 4.11 4.33
N VAL A 70 17.53 2.85 4.23
CA VAL A 70 18.81 2.31 4.71
C VAL A 70 19.69 2.01 3.50
N SER A 71 20.99 2.32 3.57
CA SER A 71 21.93 1.92 2.52
C SER A 71 21.99 0.40 2.43
N GLN A 72 21.50 -0.18 1.32
CA GLN A 72 21.46 -1.64 1.15
C GLN A 72 22.85 -2.26 1.19
N VAL A 73 23.86 -1.58 0.61
CA VAL A 73 25.25 -2.08 0.56
C VAL A 73 25.98 -1.97 1.90
N ASP A 74 25.43 -1.23 2.84
CA ASP A 74 25.96 -1.07 4.20
C ASP A 74 25.19 -1.88 5.24
N SER A 75 24.10 -2.55 4.85
CA SER A 75 23.21 -3.27 5.77
C SER A 75 23.08 -4.76 5.48
N PHE A 76 22.40 -5.14 4.38
CA PHE A 76 22.02 -6.53 4.10
C PHE A 76 22.54 -7.07 2.76
N ASP A 77 23.14 -6.23 1.95
CA ASP A 77 23.62 -6.59 0.61
C ASP A 77 25.13 -6.39 0.46
N TYR A 78 25.90 -7.25 1.12
CA TYR A 78 27.35 -7.23 1.09
C TYR A 78 27.90 -7.37 -0.34
N LYS A 79 28.74 -6.43 -0.74
CA LYS A 79 29.39 -6.35 -2.07
C LYS A 79 30.90 -6.42 -1.94
N PRO A 80 31.54 -7.59 -2.04
CA PRO A 80 33.01 -7.73 -1.97
C PRO A 80 33.74 -6.89 -2.98
N ARG A 81 33.11 -6.60 -4.13
CA ARG A 81 33.71 -5.76 -5.16
C ARG A 81 33.90 -4.31 -4.72
N LEU A 82 33.07 -3.78 -3.86
CA LEU A 82 33.25 -2.43 -3.31
C LEU A 82 34.53 -2.31 -2.47
N GLU A 83 34.92 -3.39 -1.77
CA GLU A 83 36.19 -3.43 -1.05
C GLU A 83 37.38 -3.44 -2.00
N LYS A 84 37.32 -4.29 -3.05
CA LYS A 84 38.39 -4.44 -4.05
C LYS A 84 38.60 -3.16 -4.87
N ASP A 85 37.52 -2.44 -5.16
CA ASP A 85 37.57 -1.24 -6.01
C ASP A 85 37.55 0.06 -5.20
N HIS A 86 37.71 -0.01 -3.89
CA HIS A 86 37.74 1.16 -3.00
C HIS A 86 38.79 2.18 -3.47
N GLY A 87 38.39 3.45 -3.55
CA GLY A 87 39.26 4.55 -4.00
C GLY A 87 39.45 4.66 -5.51
N LYS A 88 38.98 3.68 -6.30
CA LYS A 88 39.06 3.73 -7.78
C LYS A 88 37.83 4.43 -8.37
N PRO A 89 37.93 4.99 -9.58
CA PRO A 89 36.76 5.47 -10.32
C PRO A 89 35.75 4.34 -10.52
N PHE A 90 34.46 4.67 -10.47
CA PHE A 90 33.39 3.70 -10.69
C PHE A 90 33.35 3.30 -12.18
N SER A 91 33.45 2.02 -12.48
CA SER A 91 33.65 1.51 -13.85
C SER A 91 32.34 1.17 -14.59
N ALA A 92 31.19 1.13 -13.90
CA ALA A 92 29.94 0.81 -14.55
C ALA A 92 29.23 2.07 -15.08
N LYS A 93 28.41 1.88 -16.11
CA LYS A 93 27.54 2.95 -16.62
C LYS A 93 26.53 3.34 -15.55
N ILE A 94 26.53 4.63 -15.21
CA ILE A 94 25.59 5.20 -14.24
C ILE A 94 24.51 5.96 -15.00
N ASN A 95 23.28 5.78 -14.60
CA ASN A 95 22.19 6.61 -15.09
C ASN A 95 22.40 8.05 -14.59
N PRO A 96 21.94 9.06 -15.34
CA PRO A 96 22.01 10.44 -14.90
C PRO A 96 21.44 10.59 -13.49
N THR A 97 22.20 11.24 -12.62
CA THR A 97 21.77 11.58 -11.26
C THR A 97 21.62 13.09 -11.14
N GLN A 98 21.12 13.55 -10.01
CA GLN A 98 20.97 14.98 -9.74
C GLN A 98 22.34 15.73 -9.73
N PHE A 99 23.43 15.00 -9.50
CA PHE A 99 24.78 15.55 -9.45
C PHE A 99 25.68 14.85 -10.46
N ASP A 100 26.43 15.60 -11.26
CA ASP A 100 27.32 15.04 -12.28
C ASP A 100 28.59 14.43 -11.71
N ASN A 101 28.99 14.83 -10.49
CA ASN A 101 30.19 14.32 -9.84
C ASN A 101 29.85 13.17 -8.90
N ILE A 102 30.15 11.95 -9.31
CA ILE A 102 29.90 10.72 -8.54
C ILE A 102 31.08 10.28 -7.67
N GLY A 103 32.22 10.94 -7.75
CA GLY A 103 33.41 10.61 -6.97
C GLY A 103 34.01 9.23 -7.27
N LYS A 104 34.58 8.63 -6.23
CA LYS A 104 35.25 7.32 -6.30
C LYS A 104 34.39 6.26 -5.58
N THR A 105 34.66 4.99 -5.92
CA THR A 105 34.03 3.85 -5.22
C THR A 105 34.36 3.87 -3.73
N LEU A 106 33.41 3.76 -2.88
CA LEU A 106 33.55 3.70 -1.42
C LEU A 106 33.16 2.30 -0.95
N LYS A 107 34.07 1.63 -0.22
CA LYS A 107 33.71 0.40 0.51
C LYS A 107 32.82 0.74 1.70
N SER A 108 32.02 -0.23 2.12
CA SER A 108 31.27 -0.07 3.38
C SER A 108 32.24 0.18 4.54
N PRO A 109 31.97 1.19 5.39
CA PRO A 109 32.72 1.38 6.63
C PRO A 109 32.39 0.32 7.69
N TRP A 110 31.34 -0.45 7.49
CA TRP A 110 30.79 -1.45 8.40
C TRP A 110 31.29 -2.85 8.09
N SER A 111 31.43 -3.67 9.15
CA SER A 111 31.84 -5.06 9.01
C SER A 111 30.63 -5.97 8.82
N PHE A 112 30.78 -7.00 7.97
CA PHE A 112 29.73 -7.97 7.72
C PHE A 112 30.07 -9.31 8.37
N LYS A 113 29.03 -9.94 8.93
CA LYS A 113 29.08 -11.31 9.45
C LYS A 113 27.96 -12.13 8.83
N LYS A 114 28.18 -13.45 8.79
CA LYS A 114 27.14 -14.42 8.45
C LYS A 114 26.37 -14.77 9.72
N TYR A 115 25.06 -14.64 9.64
CA TYR A 115 24.15 -14.93 10.72
C TYR A 115 23.20 -16.07 10.35
N GLY A 116 22.73 -16.80 11.38
CA GLY A 116 21.79 -17.90 11.25
C GLY A 116 22.34 -19.10 10.48
N GLN A 117 21.51 -20.13 10.35
CA GLN A 117 21.80 -21.32 9.55
C GLN A 117 21.73 -20.99 8.05
N CYS A 118 20.91 -20.00 7.67
CA CYS A 118 20.78 -19.51 6.29
C CYS A 118 22.06 -18.78 5.79
N GLY A 119 22.97 -18.38 6.70
CA GLY A 119 24.23 -17.70 6.36
C GLY A 119 24.01 -16.30 5.77
N LEU A 120 22.96 -15.58 6.16
CA LEU A 120 22.67 -14.23 5.71
C LEU A 120 23.77 -13.26 6.15
N ASN A 121 24.34 -12.52 5.19
CA ASN A 121 25.27 -11.45 5.51
C ASN A 121 24.51 -10.25 6.06
N VAL A 122 24.84 -9.85 7.28
CA VAL A 122 24.30 -8.66 7.92
C VAL A 122 25.46 -7.84 8.48
N SER A 123 25.38 -6.52 8.34
CA SER A 123 26.41 -5.64 8.89
C SER A 123 26.23 -5.44 10.39
N ASP A 124 27.27 -4.97 11.03
CA ASP A 124 27.29 -4.64 12.47
C ASP A 124 26.42 -3.41 12.84
N LEU A 125 25.81 -2.75 11.84
CA LEU A 125 24.74 -1.77 12.06
C LEU A 125 23.47 -2.40 12.66
N PHE A 126 23.19 -3.66 12.33
CA PHE A 126 21.93 -4.34 12.69
C PHE A 126 22.18 -5.69 13.38
N PRO A 127 22.94 -5.73 14.49
CA PRO A 127 23.31 -7.00 15.13
C PRO A 127 22.09 -7.79 15.61
N TYR A 128 21.11 -7.14 16.22
CA TYR A 128 19.88 -7.78 16.71
C TYR A 128 18.98 -8.30 15.59
N VAL A 129 18.95 -7.60 14.46
CA VAL A 129 18.24 -8.09 13.27
C VAL A 129 18.97 -9.30 12.69
N GLY A 130 20.31 -9.31 12.75
CA GLY A 130 21.12 -10.44 12.36
C GLY A 130 20.82 -11.71 13.16
N GLU A 131 20.54 -11.61 14.45
CA GLU A 131 20.13 -12.75 15.30
C GLU A 131 18.84 -13.43 14.84
N MET A 132 17.98 -12.67 14.12
CA MET A 132 16.73 -13.17 13.53
C MET A 132 16.88 -13.63 12.08
N ALA A 133 18.10 -13.80 11.57
CA ALA A 133 18.39 -14.04 10.16
C ALA A 133 17.59 -15.19 9.52
N ASP A 134 17.38 -16.28 10.26
CA ASP A 134 16.63 -17.44 9.77
C ASP A 134 15.12 -17.19 9.62
N ASN A 135 14.62 -16.11 10.21
CA ASN A 135 13.22 -15.66 10.08
C ASN A 135 13.05 -14.54 9.06
N LEU A 136 14.12 -14.11 8.40
CA LEU A 136 14.11 -12.98 7.46
C LEU A 136 14.09 -13.45 6.01
N CYS A 137 13.33 -12.73 5.19
CA CYS A 137 13.41 -12.80 3.74
C CYS A 137 13.92 -11.44 3.21
N VAL A 138 15.18 -11.39 2.76
CA VAL A 138 15.78 -10.16 2.24
C VAL A 138 15.65 -10.11 0.73
N VAL A 139 14.84 -9.16 0.23
CA VAL A 139 14.61 -8.94 -1.19
C VAL A 139 15.59 -7.89 -1.72
N ARG A 140 16.72 -8.34 -2.30
CA ARG A 140 17.81 -7.46 -2.78
C ARG A 140 17.58 -6.86 -4.16
N SER A 141 16.61 -7.35 -4.89
CA SER A 141 16.30 -6.96 -6.28
C SER A 141 15.20 -5.89 -6.39
N MET A 142 14.76 -5.33 -5.28
CA MET A 142 13.76 -4.24 -5.29
C MET A 142 14.36 -2.99 -5.92
N THR A 143 13.62 -2.38 -6.83
CA THR A 143 13.99 -1.13 -7.50
C THR A 143 12.87 -0.12 -7.43
N SER A 144 13.19 1.16 -7.50
CA SER A 144 12.23 2.25 -7.59
C SER A 144 12.49 3.10 -8.83
N LYS A 145 11.47 3.78 -9.30
CA LYS A 145 11.56 4.73 -10.43
C LYS A 145 12.05 6.12 -10.01
N PHE A 146 12.08 6.40 -8.72
CA PHE A 146 12.41 7.71 -8.17
C PHE A 146 13.72 7.65 -7.42
N SER A 147 14.65 8.57 -7.75
CA SER A 147 15.97 8.68 -7.15
C SER A 147 16.00 9.66 -5.96
N GLU A 148 14.92 10.38 -5.72
CA GLU A 148 14.79 11.43 -4.71
C GLU A 148 13.86 10.96 -3.61
N HIS A 149 14.18 11.30 -2.34
CA HIS A 149 13.51 10.77 -1.16
C HIS A 149 12.01 11.07 -1.11
N ASN A 150 11.58 12.31 -1.38
CA ASN A 150 10.17 12.69 -1.25
C ASN A 150 9.29 11.90 -2.24
N SER A 151 9.64 11.89 -3.52
CA SER A 151 8.91 11.16 -4.54
C SER A 151 9.01 9.64 -4.32
N ALA A 152 10.15 9.14 -3.83
CA ALA A 152 10.32 7.74 -3.48
C ALA A 152 9.44 7.33 -2.30
N ASN A 153 9.31 8.18 -1.28
CA ASN A 153 8.42 7.97 -0.14
C ASN A 153 6.96 7.92 -0.57
N PHE A 154 6.51 8.89 -1.36
CA PHE A 154 5.15 8.84 -1.91
C PHE A 154 4.93 7.57 -2.73
N PHE A 155 5.89 7.21 -3.57
CA PHE A 155 5.77 6.01 -4.39
C PHE A 155 5.67 4.73 -3.55
N LEU A 156 6.47 4.60 -2.49
CA LEU A 156 6.43 3.46 -1.58
C LEU A 156 5.07 3.33 -0.88
N HIS A 157 4.53 4.44 -0.38
CA HIS A 157 3.30 4.42 0.42
C HIS A 157 2.02 4.42 -0.40
N THR A 158 2.04 4.98 -1.62
CA THR A 158 0.82 5.23 -2.41
C THR A 158 0.84 4.59 -3.80
N GLY A 159 2.01 4.12 -4.27
CA GLY A 159 2.22 3.64 -5.64
C GLY A 159 2.38 4.76 -6.68
N VAL A 160 2.39 6.02 -6.26
CA VAL A 160 2.54 7.20 -7.14
C VAL A 160 3.51 8.19 -6.51
N GLY A 161 4.46 8.74 -7.29
CA GLY A 161 5.51 9.64 -6.78
C GLY A 161 5.07 11.09 -6.49
N VAL A 162 3.75 11.35 -6.38
CA VAL A 162 3.19 12.67 -6.08
C VAL A 162 2.16 12.58 -4.97
N GLN A 163 1.93 13.71 -4.30
CA GLN A 163 0.95 13.83 -3.22
C GLN A 163 -0.50 13.62 -3.71
N GLY A 164 -1.41 13.38 -2.75
CA GLY A 164 -2.85 13.35 -2.99
C GLY A 164 -3.43 11.98 -3.29
N ARG A 165 -2.65 10.90 -3.13
CA ARG A 165 -3.15 9.53 -3.27
C ARG A 165 -3.28 8.86 -1.90
N PRO A 166 -4.31 8.00 -1.71
CA PRO A 166 -4.44 7.25 -0.47
C PRO A 166 -3.25 6.32 -0.24
N SER A 167 -2.82 6.22 1.00
CA SER A 167 -1.76 5.29 1.39
C SER A 167 -2.23 3.83 1.37
N MET A 168 -1.30 2.90 1.41
CA MET A 168 -1.57 1.46 1.54
C MET A 168 -2.51 1.17 2.72
N GLY A 169 -2.27 1.79 3.89
CA GLY A 169 -3.13 1.61 5.06
C GLY A 169 -4.56 2.14 4.84
N SER A 170 -4.72 3.26 4.13
CA SER A 170 -6.03 3.79 3.74
C SER A 170 -6.78 2.83 2.83
N TRP A 171 -6.10 2.23 1.85
CA TRP A 171 -6.68 1.21 0.97
C TRP A 171 -7.06 -0.06 1.71
N MET A 172 -6.22 -0.52 2.65
CA MET A 172 -6.53 -1.68 3.48
C MET A 172 -7.79 -1.43 4.33
N ARG A 173 -7.88 -0.26 4.96
CA ARG A 173 -9.09 0.12 5.71
C ARG A 173 -10.33 0.21 4.84
N TYR A 174 -10.22 0.79 3.66
CA TYR A 174 -11.32 0.86 2.70
C TYR A 174 -11.78 -0.53 2.25
N GLY A 175 -10.84 -1.42 1.94
CA GLY A 175 -11.13 -2.76 1.43
C GLY A 175 -11.57 -3.77 2.50
N LEU A 176 -10.89 -3.80 3.64
CA LEU A 176 -11.09 -4.81 4.69
C LEU A 176 -11.91 -4.29 5.88
N GLY A 177 -12.07 -2.96 6.00
CA GLY A 177 -12.72 -2.36 7.14
C GLY A 177 -11.80 -2.20 8.34
N ALA A 178 -12.37 -1.95 9.50
CA ALA A 178 -11.67 -1.85 10.79
C ALA A 178 -12.53 -2.48 11.90
N GLU A 179 -11.88 -3.12 12.85
CA GLU A 179 -12.56 -3.68 14.03
C GLU A 179 -13.00 -2.57 14.99
N ALA A 180 -12.21 -1.51 15.12
CA ALA A 180 -12.52 -0.36 15.95
C ALA A 180 -13.32 0.69 15.15
N ASN A 181 -14.48 1.09 15.69
CA ASN A 181 -15.29 2.16 15.11
C ASN A 181 -14.92 3.55 15.62
N ASP A 182 -14.32 3.62 16.82
CA ASP A 182 -14.08 4.86 17.55
C ASP A 182 -12.63 5.36 17.46
N LEU A 183 -11.75 4.58 16.85
CA LEU A 183 -10.35 4.92 16.65
C LEU A 183 -10.00 5.01 15.16
N PRO A 184 -9.08 5.91 14.77
CA PRO A 184 -8.57 5.91 13.42
C PRO A 184 -7.88 4.58 13.13
N GLY A 185 -8.25 3.92 12.03
CA GLY A 185 -7.66 2.63 11.64
C GLY A 185 -6.25 2.75 11.06
N LEU A 186 -5.74 3.96 10.90
CA LEU A 186 -4.40 4.27 10.47
C LEU A 186 -3.98 5.58 11.12
N VAL A 187 -2.83 5.57 11.76
CA VAL A 187 -2.16 6.77 12.30
C VAL A 187 -0.79 6.85 11.64
N VAL A 188 -0.43 8.03 11.15
CA VAL A 188 0.86 8.34 10.51
C VAL A 188 1.59 9.36 11.35
#